data_b4ad431f7738689b2a06de9416e6afd7
#
_entry.id   b4ad431f7738689b2a06de9416e6afd7
#
_cell.length_a   1.000
_cell.length_b   1.000
_cell.length_c   1.000
_cell.angle_alpha   90.00
_cell.angle_beta   90.00
_cell.angle_gamma   90.00
#
_symmetry.space_group_name_H-M   'P 1'
#
loop_
_entity.id
_entity.type
_entity.pdbx_description
1 polymer ?
#
loop_
_entity_poly.entity_id
_entity_poly.type
_entity_poly.pdbx_seq_one_letter_code
_entity_poly.pdbx_strand_id
1 'polypeptide(L)'
;MLLAIATNNAALQSAVSAFSVNRAMETFMARLSTGKRINSASDDAVWVAIASRLSSEIRGTDQAICNAMDKQALIDTAEGGHKEIENILQRMRGNGIQSANDTNGDSERDNLNVEMKALTIEIDWAALVPHGLVRR
;
A
#
# COMPACT_ATOMS: atom_id res chain seq x y z
N MET A 1 81.51 -1.30 6.69
CA MET A 1 80.09 -0.90 6.42
C MET A 1 79.72 -1.55 5.12
N LEU A 2 78.89 -2.59 5.17
CA LEU A 2 78.29 -3.16 3.99
C LEU A 2 77.16 -2.20 3.54
N LEU A 3 77.37 -1.43 2.45
CA LEU A 3 76.37 -0.67 1.79
C LEU A 3 75.40 -1.69 1.10
N ALA A 4 74.34 -2.02 1.75
CA ALA A 4 73.27 -2.85 1.14
C ALA A 4 72.49 -1.97 0.11
N ILE A 5 72.95 -1.97 -1.14
CA ILE A 5 72.37 -1.21 -2.24
C ILE A 5 71.00 -1.82 -2.63
N ALA A 6 70.72 -3.08 -2.23
CA ALA A 6 69.54 -3.82 -2.62
C ALA A 6 68.28 -3.62 -1.72
N THR A 7 68.41 -2.99 -0.56
CA THR A 7 67.33 -2.79 0.41
C THR A 7 67.21 -1.32 0.80
N ASN A 8 66.51 -0.56 -0.02
CA ASN A 8 66.18 0.83 0.34
C ASN A 8 64.82 0.86 1.09
N ASN A 9 64.90 0.80 2.42
CA ASN A 9 63.74 0.81 3.30
C ASN A 9 62.87 2.07 3.11
N ALA A 10 63.49 3.21 2.78
CA ALA A 10 62.73 4.44 2.54
C ALA A 10 61.90 4.35 1.25
N ALA A 11 62.40 3.75 0.19
CA ALA A 11 61.69 3.51 -1.04
C ALA A 11 60.53 2.51 -0.85
N LEU A 12 60.77 1.42 -0.10
CA LEU A 12 59.75 0.46 0.27
C LEU A 12 58.62 1.10 1.10
N GLN A 13 58.98 1.92 2.08
CA GLN A 13 57.98 2.63 2.90
C GLN A 13 57.20 3.65 2.11
N SER A 14 57.83 4.35 1.17
CA SER A 14 57.12 5.25 0.23
C SER A 14 56.16 4.51 -0.67
N ALA A 15 56.53 3.33 -1.19
CA ALA A 15 55.66 2.49 -1.99
C ALA A 15 54.46 1.99 -1.19
N VAL A 16 54.66 1.50 0.05
CA VAL A 16 53.53 1.07 0.92
C VAL A 16 52.60 2.24 1.24
N SER A 17 53.14 3.44 1.50
CA SER A 17 52.35 4.65 1.73
C SER A 17 51.54 5.02 0.48
N ALA A 18 52.14 4.96 -0.70
CA ALA A 18 51.42 5.24 -1.95
C ALA A 18 50.27 4.23 -2.20
N PHE A 19 50.50 2.94 -1.93
CA PHE A 19 49.44 1.93 -2.00
C PHE A 19 48.28 2.19 -1.02
N SER A 20 48.58 2.60 0.21
CA SER A 20 47.57 2.91 1.22
C SER A 20 46.72 4.12 0.83
N VAL A 21 47.33 5.17 0.27
CA VAL A 21 46.67 6.37 -0.22
C VAL A 21 45.79 6.05 -1.43
N ASN A 22 46.30 5.26 -2.38
CA ASN A 22 45.51 4.85 -3.54
C ASN A 22 44.25 4.06 -3.12
N ARG A 23 44.38 3.10 -2.19
CA ARG A 23 43.22 2.35 -1.67
C ARG A 23 42.22 3.25 -0.95
N ALA A 24 42.69 4.21 -0.17
CA ALA A 24 41.80 5.20 0.46
C ALA A 24 41.09 6.06 -0.57
N MET A 25 41.80 6.50 -1.62
CA MET A 25 41.24 7.28 -2.71
C MET A 25 40.14 6.50 -3.47
N GLU A 26 40.38 5.23 -3.80
CA GLU A 26 39.35 4.36 -4.43
C GLU A 26 38.10 4.27 -3.57
N THR A 27 38.22 4.10 -2.26
CA THR A 27 37.11 4.07 -1.32
C THR A 27 36.35 5.38 -1.30
N PHE A 28 37.04 6.52 -1.27
CA PHE A 28 36.38 7.84 -1.32
C PHE A 28 35.69 8.10 -2.65
N MET A 29 36.30 7.71 -3.77
CA MET A 29 35.71 7.82 -5.09
C MET A 29 34.43 6.97 -5.21
N ALA A 30 34.44 5.75 -4.70
CA ALA A 30 33.26 4.89 -4.65
C ALA A 30 32.14 5.51 -3.80
N ARG A 31 32.46 6.06 -2.65
CA ARG A 31 31.49 6.76 -1.78
C ARG A 31 30.91 8.01 -2.43
N LEU A 32 31.73 8.79 -3.11
CA LEU A 32 31.34 10.00 -3.81
C LEU A 32 30.39 9.68 -4.98
N SER A 33 30.74 8.66 -5.75
CA SER A 33 29.95 8.21 -6.91
C SER A 33 28.57 7.66 -6.51
N THR A 34 28.50 6.90 -5.42
CA THR A 34 27.23 6.28 -4.94
C THR A 34 26.43 7.18 -3.99
N GLY A 35 27.06 8.23 -3.44
CA GLY A 35 26.47 9.07 -2.41
C GLY A 35 26.25 8.34 -1.07
N LYS A 36 26.80 7.12 -0.91
CA LYS A 36 26.64 6.27 0.27
C LYS A 36 27.98 6.05 0.97
N ARG A 37 27.96 6.13 2.29
CA ARG A 37 29.16 5.86 3.12
C ARG A 37 29.52 4.37 3.14
N ILE A 38 28.53 3.50 3.10
CA ILE A 38 28.63 2.03 3.14
C ILE A 38 28.09 1.50 1.83
N ASN A 39 28.95 0.89 1.02
CA ASN A 39 28.60 0.35 -0.30
C ASN A 39 28.61 -1.18 -0.36
N SER A 40 29.38 -1.80 0.53
CA SER A 40 29.57 -3.26 0.57
C SER A 40 29.61 -3.80 2.00
N ALA A 41 29.41 -5.10 2.14
CA ALA A 41 29.54 -5.77 3.43
C ALA A 41 30.98 -5.71 3.98
N SER A 42 31.98 -5.46 3.13
CA SER A 42 33.39 -5.26 3.56
C SER A 42 33.58 -3.92 4.26
N ASP A 43 32.73 -2.92 4.02
CA ASP A 43 32.80 -1.62 4.69
C ASP A 43 32.24 -1.72 6.13
N ASP A 44 31.06 -2.37 6.27
CA ASP A 44 30.42 -2.62 7.57
C ASP A 44 29.29 -3.64 7.42
N ALA A 45 29.56 -4.90 7.75
CA ALA A 45 28.61 -6.00 7.62
C ALA A 45 27.39 -5.84 8.53
N VAL A 46 27.55 -5.25 9.71
CA VAL A 46 26.46 -5.07 10.68
C VAL A 46 25.47 -4.04 10.17
N TRP A 47 25.95 -2.91 9.68
CA TRP A 47 25.08 -1.86 9.13
C TRP A 47 24.38 -2.28 7.83
N VAL A 48 25.03 -3.08 6.99
CA VAL A 48 24.40 -3.64 5.79
C VAL A 48 23.25 -4.58 6.16
N ALA A 49 23.44 -5.44 7.18
CA ALA A 49 22.38 -6.33 7.66
C ALA A 49 21.20 -5.53 8.27
N ILE A 50 21.48 -4.49 9.06
CA ILE A 50 20.46 -3.61 9.63
C ILE A 50 19.70 -2.88 8.52
N ALA A 51 20.39 -2.31 7.54
CA ALA A 51 19.77 -1.60 6.41
C ALA A 51 18.88 -2.52 5.57
N SER A 52 19.30 -3.75 5.34
CA SER A 52 18.51 -4.76 4.64
C SER A 52 17.23 -5.11 5.42
N ARG A 53 17.33 -5.31 6.74
CA ARG A 53 16.18 -5.57 7.60
C ARG A 53 15.20 -4.40 7.60
N LEU A 54 15.69 -3.17 7.77
CA LEU A 54 14.86 -1.97 7.74
C LEU A 54 14.18 -1.78 6.37
N SER A 55 14.89 -2.06 5.28
CA SER A 55 14.29 -2.00 3.93
C SER A 55 13.16 -3.01 3.75
N SER A 56 13.30 -4.22 4.32
CA SER A 56 12.24 -5.22 4.33
C SER A 56 11.04 -4.78 5.16
N GLU A 57 11.29 -4.19 6.32
CA GLU A 57 10.24 -3.67 7.22
C GLU A 57 9.47 -2.50 6.57
N ILE A 58 10.18 -1.58 5.91
CA ILE A 58 9.55 -0.48 5.15
C ILE A 58 8.63 -1.04 4.07
N ARG A 59 9.12 -1.99 3.24
CA ARG A 59 8.29 -2.62 2.20
C ARG A 59 7.08 -3.35 2.78
N GLY A 60 7.23 -4.01 3.93
CA GLY A 60 6.14 -4.64 4.65
C GLY A 60 5.09 -3.63 5.13
N THR A 61 5.55 -2.49 5.66
CA THR A 61 4.68 -1.41 6.10
C THR A 61 3.96 -0.74 4.93
N ASP A 62 4.64 -0.48 3.82
CA ASP A 62 4.03 0.05 2.61
C ASP A 62 2.92 -0.87 2.08
N GLN A 63 3.18 -2.18 2.06
CA GLN A 63 2.16 -3.15 1.67
C GLN A 63 0.98 -3.20 2.65
N ALA A 64 1.24 -3.06 3.95
CA ALA A 64 0.19 -2.99 4.95
C ALA A 64 -0.70 -1.74 4.78
N ILE A 65 -0.10 -0.60 4.40
CA ILE A 65 -0.84 0.62 4.07
C ILE A 65 -1.71 0.40 2.82
N CYS A 66 -1.17 -0.19 1.76
CA CYS A 66 -1.97 -0.52 0.57
C CYS A 66 -3.15 -1.44 0.92
N ASN A 67 -2.92 -2.48 1.70
CA ASN A 67 -3.98 -3.39 2.14
C ASN A 67 -5.04 -2.68 3.01
N ALA A 68 -4.65 -1.68 3.79
CA ALA A 68 -5.59 -0.86 4.57
C ALA A 68 -6.45 0.03 3.66
N MET A 69 -5.85 0.64 2.63
CA MET A 69 -6.57 1.44 1.64
C MET A 69 -7.55 0.59 0.83
N ASP A 70 -7.17 -0.63 0.44
CA ASP A 70 -8.05 -1.56 -0.26
C ASP A 70 -9.27 -1.93 0.60
N LYS A 71 -9.06 -2.17 1.90
CA LYS A 71 -10.14 -2.43 2.85
C LYS A 71 -11.06 -1.21 3.03
N GLN A 72 -10.49 -0.01 3.06
CA GLN A 72 -11.25 1.22 3.12
C GLN A 72 -12.14 1.38 1.88
N ALA A 73 -11.59 1.16 0.68
CA ALA A 73 -12.34 1.22 -0.56
C ALA A 73 -13.50 0.20 -0.60
N LEU A 74 -13.31 -0.98 -0.01
CA LEU A 74 -14.37 -1.98 0.15
C LEU A 74 -15.49 -1.46 1.06
N ILE A 75 -15.12 -0.83 2.18
CA ILE A 75 -16.09 -0.25 3.13
C ILE A 75 -16.87 0.90 2.47
N ASP A 76 -16.19 1.78 1.75
CA ASP A 76 -16.79 2.90 1.03
C ASP A 76 -17.80 2.40 -0.02
N THR A 77 -17.49 1.29 -0.70
CA THR A 77 -18.40 0.64 -1.63
C THR A 77 -19.63 0.07 -0.91
N ALA A 78 -19.43 -0.58 0.24
CA ALA A 78 -20.52 -1.12 1.04
C ALA A 78 -21.41 0.00 1.62
N GLU A 79 -20.81 1.11 2.04
CA GLU A 79 -21.55 2.30 2.51
C GLU A 79 -22.41 2.89 1.39
N GLY A 80 -21.89 2.96 0.15
CA GLY A 80 -22.68 3.36 -1.02
C GLY A 80 -23.91 2.47 -1.23
N GLY A 81 -23.73 1.15 -1.14
CA GLY A 81 -24.84 0.19 -1.22
C GLY A 81 -25.86 0.36 -0.09
N HIS A 82 -25.41 0.57 1.15
CA HIS A 82 -26.31 0.82 2.28
C HIS A 82 -27.12 2.11 2.13
N LYS A 83 -26.49 3.16 1.61
CA LYS A 83 -27.18 4.43 1.37
C LYS A 83 -28.27 4.31 0.31
N GLU A 84 -28.04 3.51 -0.72
CA GLU A 84 -29.06 3.23 -1.74
C GLU A 84 -30.23 2.42 -1.16
N ILE A 85 -29.94 1.39 -0.36
CA ILE A 85 -30.97 0.61 0.35
C ILE A 85 -31.78 1.51 1.29
N GLU A 86 -31.15 2.44 2.01
CA GLU A 86 -31.85 3.39 2.87
C GLU A 86 -32.81 4.26 2.06
N ASN A 87 -32.40 4.79 0.92
CA ASN A 87 -33.23 5.60 0.03
C ASN A 87 -34.45 4.79 -0.47
N ILE A 88 -34.23 3.54 -0.87
CA ILE A 88 -35.33 2.66 -1.33
C ILE A 88 -36.30 2.37 -0.20
N LEU A 89 -35.83 2.08 1.01
CA LEU A 89 -36.67 1.84 2.17
C LEU A 89 -37.49 3.07 2.57
N GLN A 90 -36.93 4.28 2.46
CA GLN A 90 -37.68 5.51 2.69
C GLN A 90 -38.80 5.69 1.64
N ARG A 91 -38.55 5.37 0.37
CA ARG A 91 -39.54 5.39 -0.68
C ARG A 91 -40.65 4.34 -0.44
N MET A 92 -40.27 3.11 -0.09
CA MET A 92 -41.19 2.05 0.30
C MET A 92 -42.11 2.47 1.46
N ARG A 93 -41.51 3.14 2.48
CA ARG A 93 -42.31 3.69 3.59
C ARG A 93 -43.30 4.74 3.12
N GLY A 94 -42.92 5.61 2.20
CA GLY A 94 -43.81 6.61 1.59
C GLY A 94 -45.00 5.95 0.88
N ASN A 95 -44.72 4.94 0.05
CA ASN A 95 -45.75 4.18 -0.66
C ASN A 95 -46.69 3.42 0.31
N GLY A 96 -46.13 2.88 1.42
CA GLY A 96 -46.94 2.24 2.45
C GLY A 96 -47.90 3.20 3.15
N ILE A 97 -47.46 4.41 3.49
CA ILE A 97 -48.30 5.45 4.08
C ILE A 97 -49.37 5.89 3.08
N GLN A 98 -49.01 6.05 1.79
CA GLN A 98 -49.94 6.41 0.75
C GLN A 98 -51.04 5.32 0.55
N SER A 99 -50.63 4.05 0.56
CA SER A 99 -51.59 2.91 0.43
C SER A 99 -52.57 2.82 1.60
N ALA A 100 -52.17 3.28 2.79
CA ALA A 100 -53.02 3.29 3.99
C ALA A 100 -54.10 4.38 3.99
N ASN A 101 -54.09 5.30 3.01
CA ASN A 101 -55.07 6.36 2.90
C ASN A 101 -56.36 5.82 2.26
N ASP A 102 -57.50 6.03 2.91
CA ASP A 102 -58.82 5.58 2.46
C ASP A 102 -59.34 6.26 1.17
N THR A 103 -58.68 7.33 0.71
CA THR A 103 -59.01 7.98 -0.57
C THR A 103 -58.50 7.20 -1.79
N ASN A 104 -57.59 6.21 -1.60
CA ASN A 104 -57.09 5.37 -2.68
C ASN A 104 -58.00 4.18 -2.93
N GLY A 105 -58.45 4.01 -4.18
CA GLY A 105 -59.20 2.85 -4.64
C GLY A 105 -58.30 1.60 -4.78
N ASP A 106 -58.95 0.47 -5.09
CA ASP A 106 -58.25 -0.81 -5.28
C ASP A 106 -57.22 -0.75 -6.41
N SER A 107 -57.50 -0.04 -7.50
CA SER A 107 -56.60 0.12 -8.64
C SER A 107 -55.30 0.88 -8.27
N GLU A 108 -55.40 1.94 -7.46
CA GLU A 108 -54.27 2.70 -6.98
C GLU A 108 -53.42 1.88 -6.02
N ARG A 109 -54.04 1.06 -5.16
CA ARG A 109 -53.33 0.15 -4.25
C ARG A 109 -52.64 -0.96 -5.02
N ASP A 110 -53.22 -1.50 -6.10
CA ASP A 110 -52.57 -2.47 -6.98
C ASP A 110 -51.30 -1.88 -7.65
N ASN A 111 -51.39 -0.65 -8.14
CA ASN A 111 -50.24 0.04 -8.73
C ASN A 111 -49.12 0.25 -7.71
N LEU A 112 -49.44 0.69 -6.48
CA LEU A 112 -48.47 0.82 -5.39
C LEU A 112 -47.83 -0.52 -5.01
N ASN A 113 -48.58 -1.62 -5.06
CA ASN A 113 -48.09 -2.96 -4.79
C ASN A 113 -47.09 -3.44 -5.88
N VAL A 114 -47.36 -3.11 -7.16
CA VAL A 114 -46.39 -3.38 -8.24
C VAL A 114 -45.10 -2.61 -8.03
N GLU A 115 -45.18 -1.32 -7.66
CA GLU A 115 -43.99 -0.51 -7.33
C GLU A 115 -43.23 -1.07 -6.12
N MET A 116 -43.94 -1.49 -5.05
CA MET A 116 -43.30 -2.12 -3.89
C MET A 116 -42.54 -3.38 -4.25
N LYS A 117 -43.08 -4.22 -5.14
CA LYS A 117 -42.39 -5.42 -5.64
C LYS A 117 -41.13 -5.05 -6.44
N ALA A 118 -41.18 -4.03 -7.29
CA ALA A 118 -40.02 -3.56 -8.03
C ALA A 118 -38.92 -3.03 -7.09
N LEU A 119 -39.28 -2.24 -6.08
CA LEU A 119 -38.33 -1.74 -5.07
C LEU A 119 -37.71 -2.86 -4.23
N THR A 120 -38.45 -3.93 -3.95
CA THR A 120 -37.91 -5.12 -3.25
C THR A 120 -36.81 -5.81 -4.10
N ILE A 121 -37.06 -5.95 -5.41
CA ILE A 121 -36.04 -6.51 -6.34
C ILE A 121 -34.80 -5.62 -6.40
N GLU A 122 -34.99 -4.30 -6.38
CA GLU A 122 -33.91 -3.33 -6.38
C GLU A 122 -33.03 -3.46 -5.11
N ILE A 123 -33.65 -3.68 -3.92
CA ILE A 123 -32.91 -3.95 -2.67
C ILE A 123 -32.09 -5.23 -2.80
N ASP A 124 -32.65 -6.30 -3.34
CA ASP A 124 -31.94 -7.56 -3.55
C ASP A 124 -30.70 -7.36 -4.47
N TRP A 125 -30.85 -6.56 -5.51
CA TRP A 125 -29.74 -6.17 -6.39
C TRP A 125 -28.68 -5.34 -5.66
N ALA A 126 -29.07 -4.31 -4.93
CA ALA A 126 -28.17 -3.46 -4.16
C ALA A 126 -27.41 -4.25 -3.08
N ALA A 127 -28.04 -5.25 -2.47
CA ALA A 127 -27.42 -6.14 -1.50
C ALA A 127 -26.40 -7.13 -2.13
N LEU A 128 -26.54 -7.49 -3.41
CA LEU A 128 -25.63 -8.38 -4.11
C LEU A 128 -24.34 -7.71 -4.56
N VAL A 129 -24.31 -6.40 -4.77
CA VAL A 129 -23.15 -5.65 -5.24
C VAL A 129 -21.94 -5.80 -4.31
N PRO A 130 -22.03 -5.69 -2.97
CA PRO A 130 -20.91 -5.92 -2.07
C PRO A 130 -20.40 -7.37 -2.09
N HIS A 131 -21.29 -8.35 -2.32
CA HIS A 131 -20.93 -9.78 -2.34
C HIS A 131 -20.16 -10.19 -3.61
N GLY A 132 -20.35 -9.51 -4.73
CA GLY A 132 -19.62 -9.78 -5.98
C GLY A 132 -18.16 -9.39 -5.93
N LEU A 133 -17.78 -8.42 -5.10
CA LEU A 133 -16.40 -7.94 -4.89
C LEU A 133 -15.60 -8.81 -3.94
N VAL A 134 -16.24 -9.59 -3.06
CA VAL A 134 -15.59 -10.42 -2.03
C VAL A 134 -15.23 -11.82 -2.55
N ARG A 135 -15.76 -12.24 -3.72
CA ARG A 135 -15.60 -13.60 -4.27
C ARG A 135 -14.56 -13.72 -5.40
N ARG A 136 -13.59 -12.78 -5.52
CA ARG A 136 -12.46 -12.98 -6.44
C ARG A 136 -11.13 -13.07 -5.71
#